data_9d38607f55cc45e39a37908261bd6d0f
#
_entry.id   9d38607f55cc45e39a37908261bd6d0f
#
_cell.length_a   1.000
_cell.length_b   1.000
_cell.length_c   1.000
_cell.angle_alpha   90.00
_cell.angle_beta   90.00
_cell.angle_gamma   90.00
#
_symmetry.space_group_name_H-M   'P 1'
#
loop_
_entity.id
_entity.type
_entity.pdbx_description
1 polymer ?
#
loop_
_entity_poly.entity_id
_entity_poly.type
_entity_poly.pdbx_seq_one_letter_code
_entity_poly.pdbx_strand_id
1 'polypeptide(L)'
;MQIEQVQEHAPAAAAEGFNAGEVIIGHVANSPLDHPLIHLPTVAGIDLSVTKHVLMLWIVAGVVFVLVTAVVRRYLKQDRLVPTGLMGPLESLVEFLRDTVVQPAVGSKWVNTWTPLLLTLFLFILVANAIGMIPIFDALALVNHYFIHAGEDTVLGGVLHGGSTATSNYNVTAGLAVVSFFAIIVAGSLAHGAVKHWKNLVPHGVSPFLAVALIPIEVLGMFVRPFALTMRLAANMTGGHIAILAILSFVFIFTERAGQAVGMGIGLVFSVPLAVAISGLEIIVILVQAYVFTLLTAVFIGMAIHAHH
;
A
#
# COMPACT_ATOMS: atom_id res chain seq x y z
N MET A 1 24.77 -53.21 37.25
CA MET A 1 24.91 -52.88 35.86
C MET A 1 24.14 -51.55 35.67
N GLN A 2 24.86 -50.46 35.96
CA GLN A 2 24.34 -49.09 35.90
C GLN A 2 24.48 -48.61 34.45
N ILE A 3 23.37 -48.21 33.83
CA ILE A 3 23.38 -47.55 32.56
C ILE A 3 23.54 -46.05 32.85
N GLU A 4 24.70 -45.55 32.56
CA GLU A 4 25.10 -44.15 32.62
C GLU A 4 24.34 -43.41 31.56
N GLN A 5 23.42 -42.53 31.96
CA GLN A 5 22.75 -41.62 31.05
C GLN A 5 23.75 -40.55 30.61
N VAL A 6 24.20 -40.66 29.38
CA VAL A 6 24.90 -39.60 28.68
C VAL A 6 23.91 -38.44 28.50
N GLN A 7 24.04 -37.43 29.36
CA GLN A 7 23.44 -36.12 29.17
C GLN A 7 24.16 -35.48 27.98
N GLU A 8 23.52 -35.58 26.81
CA GLU A 8 23.90 -34.84 25.62
C GLU A 8 23.76 -33.35 25.96
N HIS A 9 24.87 -32.69 26.16
CA HIS A 9 24.96 -31.27 26.30
C HIS A 9 24.49 -30.67 24.99
N ALA A 10 23.28 -30.11 24.98
CA ALA A 10 22.87 -29.18 23.94
C ALA A 10 23.94 -28.08 23.87
N PRO A 11 24.48 -27.76 22.69
CA PRO A 11 25.44 -26.68 22.57
C PRO A 11 24.78 -25.42 23.13
N ALA A 12 25.45 -24.76 24.07
CA ALA A 12 25.09 -23.46 24.56
C ALA A 12 24.78 -22.58 23.34
N ALA A 13 23.54 -22.07 23.26
CA ALA A 13 23.17 -21.08 22.25
C ALA A 13 24.21 -19.95 22.35
N ALA A 14 25.13 -19.92 21.39
CA ALA A 14 26.02 -18.79 21.20
C ALA A 14 25.09 -17.57 21.15
N ALA A 15 25.35 -16.56 21.96
CA ALA A 15 24.60 -15.31 21.92
C ALA A 15 24.63 -14.82 20.47
N GLU A 16 23.54 -15.06 19.76
CA GLU A 16 23.41 -14.62 18.37
C GLU A 16 23.49 -13.09 18.38
N GLY A 17 24.56 -12.56 17.77
CA GLY A 17 24.75 -11.12 17.66
C GLY A 17 23.57 -10.49 16.94
N PHE A 18 23.33 -9.21 17.13
CA PHE A 18 22.22 -8.47 16.50
C PHE A 18 22.18 -8.70 14.98
N ASN A 19 21.12 -9.36 14.51
CA ASN A 19 20.90 -9.64 13.09
C ASN A 19 19.95 -8.60 12.49
N ALA A 20 20.53 -7.54 11.91
CA ALA A 20 19.77 -6.48 11.27
C ALA A 20 18.83 -6.99 10.16
N GLY A 21 19.25 -8.02 9.40
CA GLY A 21 18.46 -8.59 8.32
C GLY A 21 17.17 -9.25 8.83
N GLU A 22 17.26 -9.99 9.91
CA GLU A 22 16.12 -10.67 10.54
C GLU A 22 15.10 -9.68 11.10
N VAL A 23 15.58 -8.62 11.76
CA VAL A 23 14.73 -7.52 12.25
C VAL A 23 14.01 -6.82 11.10
N ILE A 24 14.73 -6.49 10.03
CA ILE A 24 14.15 -5.81 8.84
C ILE A 24 13.10 -6.71 8.18
N ILE A 25 13.42 -7.98 7.94
CA ILE A 25 12.50 -8.93 7.31
C ILE A 25 11.26 -9.13 8.18
N GLY A 26 11.43 -9.30 9.50
CA GLY A 26 10.31 -9.47 10.44
C GLY A 26 9.32 -8.30 10.43
N HIS A 27 9.80 -7.06 10.22
CA HIS A 27 8.94 -5.88 10.12
C HIS A 27 8.24 -5.72 8.76
N VAL A 28 8.90 -6.13 7.68
CA VAL A 28 8.39 -5.90 6.30
C VAL A 28 7.62 -7.10 5.76
N ALA A 29 7.93 -8.32 6.23
CA ALA A 29 7.27 -9.53 5.77
C ALA A 29 5.81 -9.62 6.26
N ASN A 30 4.99 -10.32 5.48
CA ASN A 30 3.62 -10.66 5.88
C ASN A 30 3.63 -11.71 7.00
N SER A 31 2.59 -11.72 7.82
CA SER A 31 2.35 -12.85 8.73
C SER A 31 2.29 -14.15 7.92
N PRO A 32 2.94 -15.25 8.38
CA PRO A 32 2.81 -16.54 7.73
C PRO A 32 1.34 -16.95 7.67
N LEU A 33 0.93 -17.64 6.59
CA LEU A 33 -0.44 -18.14 6.46
C LEU A 33 -0.80 -19.15 7.54
N ASP A 34 0.19 -19.79 8.14
CA ASP A 34 0.02 -20.77 9.22
C ASP A 34 -0.39 -20.11 10.56
N HIS A 35 -0.15 -18.80 10.71
CA HIS A 35 -0.53 -18.02 11.90
C HIS A 35 -1.28 -16.73 11.51
N PRO A 36 -2.51 -16.84 10.96
CA PRO A 36 -3.34 -15.68 10.66
C PRO A 36 -3.86 -15.06 11.97
N LEU A 37 -4.19 -13.74 11.94
CA LEU A 37 -4.79 -13.06 13.08
C LEU A 37 -6.19 -13.60 13.43
N ILE A 38 -6.96 -13.96 12.41
CA ILE A 38 -8.29 -14.56 12.57
C ILE A 38 -8.40 -15.72 11.60
N HIS A 39 -8.57 -16.94 12.14
CA HIS A 39 -8.83 -18.12 11.34
C HIS A 39 -10.26 -18.09 10.80
N LEU A 40 -10.40 -18.09 9.48
CA LEU A 40 -11.68 -18.28 8.80
C LEU A 40 -11.67 -19.60 8.05
N PRO A 41 -12.86 -20.22 7.83
CA PRO A 41 -12.95 -21.49 7.11
C PRO A 41 -12.51 -21.29 5.64
N THR A 42 -11.86 -22.31 5.10
CA THR A 42 -11.53 -22.37 3.68
C THR A 42 -12.81 -22.57 2.87
N VAL A 43 -13.07 -21.70 1.90
CA VAL A 43 -14.20 -21.79 0.98
C VAL A 43 -13.68 -22.07 -0.43
N ALA A 44 -14.14 -23.15 -1.04
CA ALA A 44 -13.72 -23.58 -2.38
C ALA A 44 -12.20 -23.73 -2.57
N GLY A 45 -11.47 -24.13 -1.51
CA GLY A 45 -10.01 -24.30 -1.54
C GLY A 45 -9.22 -23.00 -1.38
N ILE A 46 -9.89 -21.86 -1.15
CA ILE A 46 -9.28 -20.57 -0.87
C ILE A 46 -9.36 -20.33 0.64
N ASP A 47 -8.22 -20.11 1.27
CA ASP A 47 -8.15 -19.70 2.68
C ASP A 47 -8.54 -18.22 2.79
N LEU A 48 -9.62 -17.95 3.53
CA LEU A 48 -10.14 -16.61 3.78
C LEU A 48 -9.62 -16.00 5.09
N SER A 49 -8.65 -16.64 5.74
CA SER A 49 -8.10 -16.18 7.01
C SER A 49 -7.57 -14.76 6.91
N VAL A 50 -7.88 -13.96 7.95
CA VAL A 50 -7.50 -12.53 7.98
C VAL A 50 -6.06 -12.41 8.43
N THR A 51 -5.19 -12.02 7.51
CA THR A 51 -3.81 -11.65 7.80
C THR A 51 -3.74 -10.20 8.27
N LYS A 52 -2.62 -9.82 8.85
CA LYS A 52 -2.30 -8.47 9.29
C LYS A 52 -2.56 -7.39 8.23
N HIS A 53 -2.16 -7.65 6.99
CA HIS A 53 -2.37 -6.70 5.88
C HIS A 53 -3.84 -6.55 5.48
N VAL A 54 -4.64 -7.62 5.57
CA VAL A 54 -6.08 -7.58 5.31
C VAL A 54 -6.79 -6.74 6.37
N LEU A 55 -6.41 -6.92 7.65
CA LEU A 55 -6.93 -6.10 8.73
C LEU A 55 -6.59 -4.62 8.53
N MET A 56 -5.34 -4.32 8.16
CA MET A 56 -4.91 -2.96 7.86
C MET A 56 -5.69 -2.34 6.71
N LEU A 57 -5.97 -3.11 5.67
CA LEU A 57 -6.81 -2.67 4.54
C LEU A 57 -8.23 -2.30 5.01
N TRP A 58 -8.82 -3.07 5.92
CA TRP A 58 -10.13 -2.76 6.49
C TRP A 58 -10.09 -1.52 7.38
N ILE A 59 -9.03 -1.35 8.17
CA ILE A 59 -8.83 -0.13 8.99
C ILE A 59 -8.73 1.09 8.09
N VAL A 60 -7.91 1.05 7.04
CA VAL A 60 -7.77 2.14 6.07
C VAL A 60 -9.12 2.47 5.42
N ALA A 61 -9.85 1.46 4.94
CA ALA A 61 -11.17 1.66 4.35
C ALA A 61 -12.15 2.31 5.33
N GLY A 62 -12.17 1.84 6.59
CA GLY A 62 -12.98 2.40 7.67
C GLY A 62 -12.61 3.85 7.98
N VAL A 63 -11.31 4.15 8.08
CA VAL A 63 -10.82 5.51 8.35
C VAL A 63 -11.22 6.46 7.22
N VAL A 64 -10.99 6.10 5.96
CA VAL A 64 -11.38 6.92 4.80
C VAL A 64 -12.89 7.14 4.79
N PHE A 65 -13.67 6.07 4.98
CA PHE A 65 -15.13 6.15 4.98
C PHE A 65 -15.65 7.06 6.10
N VAL A 66 -15.17 6.88 7.34
CA VAL A 66 -15.59 7.67 8.50
C VAL A 66 -15.15 9.12 8.33
N LEU A 67 -13.90 9.37 7.93
CA LEU A 67 -13.38 10.73 7.77
C LEU A 67 -14.17 11.51 6.73
N VAL A 68 -14.32 10.96 5.52
CA VAL A 68 -15.06 11.64 4.43
C VAL A 68 -16.52 11.82 4.80
N THR A 69 -17.17 10.77 5.33
CA THR A 69 -18.59 10.84 5.70
C THR A 69 -18.83 11.83 6.84
N ALA A 70 -17.97 11.86 7.85
CA ALA A 70 -18.10 12.78 8.98
C ALA A 70 -17.92 14.24 8.55
N VAL A 71 -16.91 14.52 7.71
CA VAL A 71 -16.66 15.86 7.19
C VAL A 71 -17.82 16.36 6.33
N VAL A 72 -18.27 15.53 5.37
CA VAL A 72 -19.37 15.88 4.47
C VAL A 72 -20.69 16.04 5.24
N ARG A 73 -21.03 15.08 6.13
CA ARG A 73 -22.27 15.17 6.93
C ARG A 73 -22.27 16.37 7.86
N ARG A 74 -21.11 16.71 8.44
CA ARG A 74 -21.00 17.92 9.29
C ARG A 74 -21.20 19.19 8.47
N TYR A 75 -20.66 19.25 7.25
CA TYR A 75 -20.86 20.38 6.34
C TYR A 75 -22.31 20.52 5.90
N LEU A 76 -22.96 19.44 5.48
CA LEU A 76 -24.37 19.44 5.02
C LEU A 76 -25.37 19.84 6.12
N LYS A 77 -25.01 19.73 7.40
CA LYS A 77 -25.82 20.20 8.52
C LYS A 77 -25.67 21.71 8.81
N GLN A 78 -24.70 22.37 8.20
CA GLN A 78 -24.47 23.81 8.35
C GLN A 78 -25.03 24.48 7.11
N ASP A 79 -26.01 25.37 7.26
CA ASP A 79 -26.56 26.22 6.19
C ASP A 79 -25.52 27.27 5.72
N ARG A 80 -24.34 26.85 5.38
CA ARG A 80 -23.23 27.70 4.92
C ARG A 80 -22.93 27.40 3.47
N LEU A 81 -22.91 28.44 2.64
CA LEU A 81 -22.54 28.35 1.23
C LEU A 81 -21.02 28.15 1.00
N VAL A 82 -20.20 28.57 1.98
CA VAL A 82 -18.73 28.47 1.87
C VAL A 82 -18.24 27.36 2.79
N PRO A 83 -17.46 26.40 2.28
CA PRO A 83 -16.89 25.33 3.08
C PRO A 83 -15.88 25.88 4.08
N THR A 84 -15.98 25.40 5.32
CA THR A 84 -15.10 25.81 6.43
C THR A 84 -14.49 24.60 7.13
N GLY A 85 -13.33 24.78 7.76
CA GLY A 85 -12.63 23.72 8.47
C GLY A 85 -12.10 22.63 7.51
N LEU A 86 -12.25 21.37 7.86
CA LEU A 86 -11.77 20.23 7.06
C LEU A 86 -12.49 20.04 5.71
N MET A 87 -13.64 20.66 5.53
CA MET A 87 -14.37 20.59 4.25
C MET A 87 -13.65 21.39 3.15
N GLY A 88 -13.03 22.53 3.48
CA GLY A 88 -12.28 23.33 2.50
C GLY A 88 -11.16 22.53 1.81
N PRO A 89 -10.19 21.96 2.53
CA PRO A 89 -9.17 21.10 1.94
C PRO A 89 -9.74 19.89 1.17
N LEU A 90 -10.82 19.26 1.65
CA LEU A 90 -11.45 18.15 0.97
C LEU A 90 -12.06 18.59 -0.37
N GLU A 91 -12.77 19.71 -0.40
CA GLU A 91 -13.35 20.28 -1.63
C GLU A 91 -12.26 20.67 -2.62
N SER A 92 -11.23 21.39 -2.16
CA SER A 92 -10.09 21.75 -3.02
C SER A 92 -9.40 20.52 -3.61
N LEU A 93 -9.29 19.44 -2.85
CA LEU A 93 -8.74 18.17 -3.34
C LEU A 93 -9.64 17.53 -4.41
N VAL A 94 -10.96 17.54 -4.19
CA VAL A 94 -11.93 17.01 -5.16
C VAL A 94 -11.88 17.82 -6.46
N GLU A 95 -11.88 19.16 -6.38
CA GLU A 95 -11.77 20.04 -7.53
C GLU A 95 -10.44 19.84 -8.27
N PHE A 96 -9.33 19.80 -7.53
CA PHE A 96 -8.01 19.55 -8.10
C PHE A 96 -7.98 18.23 -8.88
N LEU A 97 -8.39 17.12 -8.28
CA LEU A 97 -8.38 15.82 -8.97
C LEU A 97 -9.34 15.80 -10.16
N ARG A 98 -10.55 16.34 -9.98
CA ARG A 98 -11.55 16.40 -11.05
C ARG A 98 -11.07 17.21 -12.24
N ASP A 99 -10.58 18.43 -12.02
CA ASP A 99 -10.34 19.40 -13.07
C ASP A 99 -8.92 19.25 -13.66
N THR A 100 -7.93 18.84 -12.85
CA THR A 100 -6.54 18.71 -13.29
C THR A 100 -6.18 17.31 -13.77
N VAL A 101 -6.83 16.26 -13.24
CA VAL A 101 -6.48 14.87 -13.53
C VAL A 101 -7.56 14.17 -14.36
N VAL A 102 -8.80 14.17 -13.86
CA VAL A 102 -9.86 13.35 -14.45
C VAL A 102 -10.40 13.96 -15.74
N GLN A 103 -10.79 15.23 -15.70
CA GLN A 103 -11.40 15.88 -16.86
C GLN A 103 -10.49 15.93 -18.10
N PRO A 104 -9.19 16.25 -18.00
CA PRO A 104 -8.28 16.19 -19.15
C PRO A 104 -8.09 14.78 -19.70
N ALA A 105 -8.17 13.75 -18.84
CA ALA A 105 -7.98 12.37 -19.25
C ALA A 105 -9.22 11.76 -19.91
N VAL A 106 -10.41 11.88 -19.29
CA VAL A 106 -11.63 11.19 -19.72
C VAL A 106 -12.62 12.06 -20.48
N GLY A 107 -12.42 13.38 -20.47
CA GLY A 107 -13.28 14.37 -21.09
C GLY A 107 -14.52 14.74 -20.26
N SER A 108 -15.17 15.87 -20.61
CA SER A 108 -16.30 16.45 -19.85
C SER A 108 -17.51 15.53 -19.74
N LYS A 109 -17.74 14.68 -20.73
CA LYS A 109 -18.86 13.71 -20.74
C LYS A 109 -18.74 12.67 -19.64
N TRP A 110 -17.52 12.20 -19.34
CA TRP A 110 -17.26 11.07 -18.48
C TRP A 110 -16.69 11.46 -17.11
N VAL A 111 -16.36 12.74 -16.90
CA VAL A 111 -15.74 13.23 -15.66
C VAL A 111 -16.54 12.85 -14.42
N ASN A 112 -17.86 13.07 -14.43
CA ASN A 112 -18.71 12.78 -13.27
C ASN A 112 -18.86 11.27 -12.98
N THR A 113 -18.67 10.43 -14.01
CA THR A 113 -18.73 8.97 -13.85
C THR A 113 -17.47 8.42 -13.19
N TRP A 114 -16.29 8.93 -13.56
CA TRP A 114 -15.01 8.36 -13.12
C TRP A 114 -14.37 9.07 -11.93
N THR A 115 -14.74 10.34 -11.66
CA THR A 115 -14.22 11.09 -10.52
C THR A 115 -14.43 10.36 -9.17
N PRO A 116 -15.59 9.77 -8.85
CA PRO A 116 -15.77 9.10 -7.57
C PRO A 116 -14.81 7.93 -7.36
N LEU A 117 -14.60 7.09 -8.39
CA LEU A 117 -13.67 5.96 -8.30
C LEU A 117 -12.22 6.45 -8.12
N LEU A 118 -11.80 7.41 -8.94
CA LEU A 118 -10.44 7.94 -8.92
C LEU A 118 -10.13 8.68 -7.62
N LEU A 119 -11.10 9.42 -7.09
CA LEU A 119 -10.99 10.07 -5.77
C LEU A 119 -10.88 9.03 -4.64
N THR A 120 -11.67 7.96 -4.72
CA THR A 120 -11.60 6.86 -3.74
C THR A 120 -10.23 6.17 -3.78
N LEU A 121 -9.69 5.87 -4.95
CA LEU A 121 -8.36 5.30 -5.11
C LEU A 121 -7.28 6.22 -4.55
N PHE A 122 -7.36 7.53 -4.88
CA PHE A 122 -6.42 8.52 -4.35
C PHE A 122 -6.42 8.57 -2.82
N LEU A 123 -7.59 8.77 -2.22
CA LEU A 123 -7.72 8.88 -0.76
C LEU A 123 -7.33 7.57 -0.06
N PHE A 124 -7.72 6.43 -0.63
CA PHE A 124 -7.38 5.13 -0.08
C PHE A 124 -5.87 4.90 -0.06
N ILE A 125 -5.19 5.12 -1.18
CA ILE A 125 -3.73 4.95 -1.29
C ILE A 125 -3.01 5.97 -0.40
N LEU A 126 -3.47 7.23 -0.39
CA LEU A 126 -2.89 8.27 0.45
C LEU A 126 -2.95 7.90 1.94
N VAL A 127 -4.13 7.50 2.42
CA VAL A 127 -4.33 7.14 3.82
C VAL A 127 -3.63 5.84 4.17
N ALA A 128 -3.65 4.84 3.27
CA ALA A 128 -2.94 3.57 3.48
C ALA A 128 -1.44 3.78 3.67
N ASN A 129 -0.84 4.62 2.83
CA ASN A 129 0.58 4.96 2.93
C ASN A 129 0.87 5.82 4.17
N ALA A 130 0.02 6.81 4.46
CA ALA A 130 0.19 7.69 5.61
C ALA A 130 0.10 6.94 6.96
N ILE A 131 -0.86 6.01 7.09
CA ILE A 131 -0.98 5.19 8.32
C ILE A 131 0.27 4.34 8.53
N GLY A 132 0.83 3.77 7.47
CA GLY A 132 2.04 2.96 7.56
C GLY A 132 3.28 3.76 7.99
N MET A 133 3.31 5.06 7.73
CA MET A 133 4.43 5.92 8.11
C MET A 133 4.35 6.41 9.56
N ILE A 134 3.15 6.51 10.12
CA ILE A 134 2.99 6.90 11.51
C ILE A 134 3.27 5.68 12.40
N PRO A 135 4.25 5.72 13.32
CA PRO A 135 4.60 4.58 14.17
C PRO A 135 3.56 4.36 15.29
N ILE A 136 2.27 4.38 14.92
CA ILE A 136 1.16 4.16 15.88
C ILE A 136 1.27 2.75 16.45
N PHE A 137 1.57 1.77 15.61
CA PHE A 137 1.64 0.37 16.01
C PHE A 137 2.88 0.10 16.85
N ASP A 138 4.02 0.74 16.54
CA ASP A 138 5.23 0.64 17.38
C ASP A 138 5.00 1.28 18.76
N ALA A 139 4.32 2.42 18.80
CA ALA A 139 3.92 3.06 20.05
C ALA A 139 2.92 2.18 20.84
N LEU A 140 1.95 1.56 20.16
CA LEU A 140 1.02 0.61 20.78
C LEU A 140 1.72 -0.66 21.22
N ALA A 141 2.73 -1.15 20.50
CA ALA A 141 3.55 -2.28 20.90
C ALA A 141 4.33 -1.98 22.18
N LEU A 142 4.86 -0.75 22.31
CA LEU A 142 5.46 -0.29 23.58
C LEU A 142 4.45 -0.26 24.73
N VAL A 143 3.25 0.25 24.50
CA VAL A 143 2.16 0.24 25.48
C VAL A 143 1.78 -1.20 25.85
N ASN A 144 1.72 -2.10 24.88
CA ASN A 144 1.48 -3.52 25.13
C ASN A 144 2.58 -4.13 26.01
N HIS A 145 3.84 -3.85 25.67
CA HIS A 145 4.99 -4.39 26.41
C HIS A 145 5.02 -3.92 27.86
N TYR A 146 4.70 -2.65 28.13
CA TYR A 146 4.80 -2.08 29.48
C TYR A 146 3.52 -2.17 30.30
N PHE A 147 2.33 -2.22 29.67
CA PHE A 147 1.06 -2.08 30.39
C PHE A 147 0.07 -3.23 30.16
N ILE A 148 -0.06 -3.74 28.95
CA ILE A 148 -1.14 -4.68 28.59
C ILE A 148 -0.68 -6.13 28.70
N HIS A 149 0.56 -6.44 28.30
CA HIS A 149 1.18 -7.77 28.27
C HIS A 149 0.33 -8.81 27.51
N ALA A 150 -0.36 -8.39 26.43
CA ALA A 150 -1.08 -9.31 25.56
C ALA A 150 -0.07 -10.20 24.81
N GLY A 151 -0.25 -11.52 24.90
CA GLY A 151 0.59 -12.48 24.20
C GLY A 151 0.47 -12.36 22.68
N GLU A 152 1.52 -12.74 21.98
CA GLU A 152 1.58 -12.70 20.50
C GLU A 152 0.49 -13.55 19.84
N ASP A 153 0.03 -14.59 20.51
CA ASP A 153 -1.05 -15.48 20.04
C ASP A 153 -2.44 -14.86 20.14
N THR A 154 -2.58 -13.68 20.72
CA THR A 154 -3.86 -12.98 20.80
C THR A 154 -4.05 -12.05 19.60
N VAL A 155 -5.30 -11.88 19.12
CA VAL A 155 -5.63 -10.92 18.05
C VAL A 155 -5.08 -9.54 18.38
N LEU A 156 -5.17 -9.11 19.64
CA LEU A 156 -4.65 -7.83 20.10
C LEU A 156 -3.12 -7.78 20.02
N GLY A 157 -2.41 -8.82 20.48
CA GLY A 157 -0.95 -8.92 20.37
C GLY A 157 -0.49 -8.92 18.93
N GLY A 158 -1.14 -9.69 18.05
CA GLY A 158 -0.83 -9.73 16.61
C GLY A 158 -1.06 -8.40 15.89
N VAL A 159 -2.07 -7.61 16.28
CA VAL A 159 -2.30 -6.25 15.77
C VAL A 159 -1.22 -5.28 16.27
N LEU A 160 -0.82 -5.41 17.53
CA LEU A 160 0.15 -4.51 18.17
C LEU A 160 1.59 -4.80 17.74
N HIS A 161 1.92 -6.05 17.35
CA HIS A 161 3.29 -6.48 16.96
C HIS A 161 3.63 -6.22 15.49
N GLY A 162 3.02 -5.27 14.85
CA GLY A 162 3.52 -4.92 13.55
C GLY A 162 2.62 -4.07 12.68
N GLY A 163 2.83 -2.80 12.74
CA GLY A 163 2.34 -1.86 11.76
C GLY A 163 3.13 -1.93 10.46
N SER A 164 2.84 -2.90 9.60
CA SER A 164 3.29 -2.80 8.23
C SER A 164 2.26 -2.04 7.40
N THR A 165 2.74 -1.18 6.51
CA THR A 165 1.89 -0.46 5.56
C THR A 165 1.10 -1.45 4.72
N ALA A 166 -0.23 -1.30 4.63
CA ALA A 166 -1.05 -2.20 3.81
C ALA A 166 -0.55 -2.29 2.36
N THR A 167 -0.06 -1.17 1.81
CA THR A 167 0.45 -1.05 0.44
C THR A 167 1.88 -1.56 0.23
N SER A 168 2.62 -1.93 1.27
CA SER A 168 3.90 -2.64 1.13
C SER A 168 3.70 -4.09 0.68
N ASN A 169 2.51 -4.65 0.88
CA ASN A 169 2.17 -5.99 0.42
C ASN A 169 1.79 -5.98 -1.06
N TYR A 170 2.50 -6.77 -1.86
CA TYR A 170 2.25 -6.91 -3.30
C TYR A 170 0.83 -7.39 -3.63
N ASN A 171 0.22 -8.23 -2.79
CA ASN A 171 -1.14 -8.71 -3.03
C ASN A 171 -2.18 -7.60 -2.87
N VAL A 172 -2.00 -6.70 -1.90
CA VAL A 172 -2.88 -5.53 -1.71
C VAL A 172 -2.76 -4.57 -2.89
N THR A 173 -1.53 -4.26 -3.29
CA THR A 173 -1.30 -3.35 -4.42
C THR A 173 -1.73 -3.97 -5.75
N ALA A 174 -1.57 -5.29 -5.93
CA ALA A 174 -2.12 -6.02 -7.07
C ALA A 174 -3.65 -5.96 -7.09
N GLY A 175 -4.31 -6.08 -5.93
CA GLY A 175 -5.76 -5.91 -5.81
C GLY A 175 -6.23 -4.53 -6.28
N LEU A 176 -5.55 -3.46 -5.88
CA LEU A 176 -5.85 -2.10 -6.36
C LEU A 176 -5.63 -1.95 -7.88
N ALA A 177 -4.56 -2.55 -8.40
CA ALA A 177 -4.28 -2.55 -9.83
C ALA A 177 -5.32 -3.36 -10.62
N VAL A 178 -5.84 -4.45 -10.07
CA VAL A 178 -6.95 -5.23 -10.65
C VAL A 178 -8.23 -4.41 -10.70
N VAL A 179 -8.55 -3.63 -9.67
CA VAL A 179 -9.68 -2.68 -9.70
C VAL A 179 -9.51 -1.67 -10.84
N SER A 180 -8.31 -1.09 -10.98
CA SER A 180 -7.99 -0.18 -12.08
C SER A 180 -8.11 -0.85 -13.45
N PHE A 181 -7.66 -2.10 -13.57
CA PHE A 181 -7.78 -2.90 -14.80
C PHE A 181 -9.24 -3.11 -15.22
N PHE A 182 -10.09 -3.52 -14.28
CA PHE A 182 -11.51 -3.67 -14.58
C PHE A 182 -12.18 -2.33 -14.90
N ALA A 183 -11.78 -1.25 -14.22
CA ALA A 183 -12.27 0.09 -14.54
C ALA A 183 -11.96 0.48 -15.99
N ILE A 184 -10.76 0.16 -16.50
CA ILE A 184 -10.36 0.43 -17.90
C ILE A 184 -11.24 -0.37 -18.87
N ILE A 185 -11.48 -1.67 -18.62
CA ILE A 185 -12.33 -2.52 -19.46
C ILE A 185 -13.76 -2.01 -19.46
N VAL A 186 -14.30 -1.67 -18.29
CA VAL A 186 -15.66 -1.13 -18.15
C VAL A 186 -15.77 0.21 -18.88
N ALA A 187 -14.78 1.10 -18.76
CA ALA A 187 -14.77 2.39 -19.43
C ALA A 187 -14.83 2.26 -20.96
N GLY A 188 -13.97 1.41 -21.52
CA GLY A 188 -13.99 1.14 -22.97
C GLY A 188 -15.29 0.46 -23.43
N SER A 189 -15.83 -0.45 -22.60
CA SER A 189 -17.10 -1.12 -22.91
C SER A 189 -18.29 -0.18 -22.85
N LEU A 190 -18.33 0.76 -21.91
CA LEU A 190 -19.38 1.80 -21.81
C LEU A 190 -19.29 2.80 -22.95
N ALA A 191 -18.09 3.15 -23.42
CA ALA A 191 -17.89 4.13 -24.47
C ALA A 191 -18.23 3.58 -25.85
N HIS A 192 -17.87 2.34 -26.16
CA HIS A 192 -17.93 1.75 -27.49
C HIS A 192 -18.87 0.53 -27.60
N GLY A 193 -19.33 0.00 -26.48
CA GLY A 193 -20.00 -1.29 -26.40
C GLY A 193 -19.02 -2.46 -26.25
N ALA A 194 -19.44 -3.51 -25.50
CA ALA A 194 -18.56 -4.60 -25.10
C ALA A 194 -17.86 -5.29 -26.29
N VAL A 195 -18.60 -5.63 -27.35
CA VAL A 195 -18.03 -6.32 -28.52
C VAL A 195 -17.11 -5.40 -29.33
N LYS A 196 -17.50 -4.13 -29.48
CA LYS A 196 -16.73 -3.18 -30.28
C LYS A 196 -15.43 -2.76 -29.57
N HIS A 197 -15.44 -2.69 -28.22
CA HIS A 197 -14.25 -2.44 -27.44
C HIS A 197 -13.14 -3.45 -27.75
N TRP A 198 -13.47 -4.75 -27.76
CA TRP A 198 -12.49 -5.79 -28.09
C TRP A 198 -12.06 -5.78 -29.57
N LYS A 199 -12.97 -5.41 -30.49
CA LYS A 199 -12.62 -5.23 -31.91
C LYS A 199 -11.70 -4.03 -32.14
N ASN A 200 -11.83 -2.98 -31.33
CA ASN A 200 -11.01 -1.78 -31.42
C ASN A 200 -9.57 -1.97 -30.90
N LEU A 201 -9.20 -3.15 -30.34
CA LEU A 201 -7.80 -3.47 -30.06
C LEU A 201 -6.97 -3.54 -31.36
N VAL A 202 -7.63 -3.77 -32.50
CA VAL A 202 -6.97 -3.79 -33.81
C VAL A 202 -7.22 -2.45 -34.51
N PRO A 203 -6.19 -1.65 -34.78
CA PRO A 203 -6.34 -0.40 -35.52
C PRO A 203 -6.92 -0.64 -36.91
N HIS A 204 -7.83 0.24 -37.35
CA HIS A 204 -8.42 0.15 -38.68
C HIS A 204 -7.37 0.43 -39.77
N GLY A 205 -7.40 -0.32 -40.86
CA GLY A 205 -6.49 -0.13 -41.99
C GLY A 205 -5.16 -0.86 -41.87
N VAL A 206 -4.95 -1.67 -40.84
CA VAL A 206 -3.76 -2.51 -40.67
C VAL A 206 -3.92 -3.81 -41.47
N SER A 207 -2.85 -4.24 -42.18
CA SER A 207 -2.90 -5.50 -42.91
C SER A 207 -3.12 -6.67 -41.95
N PRO A 208 -3.80 -7.77 -42.37
CA PRO A 208 -4.04 -8.91 -41.50
C PRO A 208 -2.77 -9.51 -40.91
N PHE A 209 -1.67 -9.44 -41.61
CA PHE A 209 -0.37 -9.92 -41.14
C PHE A 209 0.16 -9.08 -39.97
N LEU A 210 0.06 -7.75 -40.04
CA LEU A 210 0.44 -6.85 -38.96
C LEU A 210 -0.52 -6.97 -37.76
N ALA A 211 -1.80 -7.19 -37.98
CA ALA A 211 -2.79 -7.35 -36.94
C ALA A 211 -2.47 -8.54 -36.02
N VAL A 212 -2.00 -9.67 -36.58
CA VAL A 212 -1.57 -10.85 -35.81
C VAL A 212 -0.44 -10.53 -34.83
N ALA A 213 0.49 -9.63 -35.19
CA ALA A 213 1.56 -9.18 -34.28
C ALA A 213 1.09 -8.10 -33.29
N LEU A 214 0.17 -7.23 -33.71
CA LEU A 214 -0.28 -6.08 -32.90
C LEU A 214 -1.19 -6.50 -31.74
N ILE A 215 -2.10 -7.46 -31.98
CA ILE A 215 -3.05 -7.95 -30.96
C ILE A 215 -2.32 -8.46 -29.70
N PRO A 216 -1.31 -9.37 -29.79
CA PRO A 216 -0.57 -9.80 -28.62
C PRO A 216 0.11 -8.66 -27.85
N ILE A 217 0.65 -7.66 -28.57
CA ILE A 217 1.32 -6.49 -27.97
C ILE A 217 0.30 -5.63 -27.20
N GLU A 218 -0.86 -5.35 -27.78
CA GLU A 218 -1.91 -4.56 -27.12
C GLU A 218 -2.48 -5.31 -25.91
N VAL A 219 -2.76 -6.60 -26.05
CA VAL A 219 -3.19 -7.45 -24.93
C VAL A 219 -2.13 -7.48 -23.83
N LEU A 220 -0.85 -7.65 -24.18
CA LEU A 220 0.25 -7.61 -23.21
C LEU A 220 0.29 -6.24 -22.52
N GLY A 221 0.12 -5.14 -23.27
CA GLY A 221 0.05 -3.79 -22.73
C GLY A 221 -1.05 -3.61 -21.68
N MET A 222 -2.21 -4.24 -21.88
CA MET A 222 -3.30 -4.21 -20.89
C MET A 222 -2.91 -4.85 -19.54
N PHE A 223 -2.07 -5.87 -19.54
CA PHE A 223 -1.57 -6.51 -18.30
C PHE A 223 -0.36 -5.79 -17.71
N VAL A 224 0.54 -5.26 -18.55
CA VAL A 224 1.73 -4.55 -18.10
C VAL A 224 1.38 -3.26 -17.34
N ARG A 225 0.32 -2.57 -17.73
CA ARG A 225 -0.11 -1.33 -17.06
C ARG A 225 -0.45 -1.54 -15.57
N PRO A 226 -1.36 -2.46 -15.17
CA PRO A 226 -1.64 -2.77 -13.77
C PRO A 226 -0.42 -3.31 -13.03
N PHE A 227 0.37 -4.17 -13.69
CA PHE A 227 1.61 -4.70 -13.11
C PHE A 227 2.60 -3.58 -12.75
N ALA A 228 2.81 -2.62 -13.65
CA ALA A 228 3.68 -1.48 -13.38
C ALA A 228 3.18 -0.61 -12.22
N LEU A 229 1.85 -0.42 -12.09
CA LEU A 229 1.24 0.27 -10.95
C LEU A 229 1.49 -0.49 -9.64
N THR A 230 1.28 -1.80 -9.65
CA THR A 230 1.54 -2.69 -8.49
C THR A 230 2.98 -2.57 -8.03
N MET A 231 3.93 -2.78 -8.95
CA MET A 231 5.37 -2.76 -8.64
C MET A 231 5.81 -1.42 -8.10
N ARG A 232 5.37 -0.33 -8.70
CA ARG A 232 5.73 1.02 -8.26
C ARG A 232 5.24 1.30 -6.85
N LEU A 233 3.98 0.96 -6.54
CA LEU A 233 3.40 1.23 -5.23
C LEU A 233 4.07 0.38 -4.15
N ALA A 234 4.17 -0.92 -4.35
CA ALA A 234 4.76 -1.84 -3.37
C ALA A 234 6.26 -1.58 -3.17
N ALA A 235 7.03 -1.42 -4.26
CA ALA A 235 8.48 -1.23 -4.16
C ALA A 235 8.87 0.07 -3.46
N ASN A 236 8.15 1.18 -3.72
CA ASN A 236 8.43 2.45 -3.07
C ASN A 236 8.19 2.37 -1.56
N MET A 237 7.05 1.78 -1.14
CA MET A 237 6.73 1.66 0.29
C MET A 237 7.67 0.68 1.01
N THR A 238 7.90 -0.49 0.43
CA THR A 238 8.83 -1.47 1.02
C THR A 238 10.26 -0.93 1.08
N GLY A 239 10.71 -0.26 0.02
CA GLY A 239 12.05 0.31 -0.06
C GLY A 239 12.30 1.41 0.96
N GLY A 240 11.34 2.31 1.21
CA GLY A 240 11.42 3.36 2.22
C GLY A 240 11.58 2.78 3.63
N HIS A 241 10.72 1.84 4.00
CA HIS A 241 10.80 1.18 5.31
C HIS A 241 12.11 0.42 5.51
N ILE A 242 12.57 -0.34 4.51
CA ILE A 242 13.86 -1.05 4.58
C ILE A 242 15.01 -0.06 4.77
N ALA A 243 15.01 1.07 4.05
CA ALA A 243 16.06 2.07 4.16
C ALA A 243 16.14 2.69 5.57
N ILE A 244 14.99 3.06 6.16
CA ILE A 244 14.94 3.61 7.52
C ILE A 244 15.43 2.59 8.55
N LEU A 245 14.93 1.35 8.48
CA LEU A 245 15.32 0.28 9.41
C LEU A 245 16.79 -0.07 9.27
N ALA A 246 17.34 -0.13 8.05
CA ALA A 246 18.75 -0.39 7.79
C ALA A 246 19.65 0.68 8.42
N ILE A 247 19.28 1.97 8.30
CA ILE A 247 20.04 3.07 8.89
C ILE A 247 19.98 3.03 10.42
N LEU A 248 18.82 2.75 10.99
CA LEU A 248 18.68 2.62 12.43
C LEU A 248 19.44 1.41 12.99
N SER A 249 19.55 0.34 12.21
CA SER A 249 20.32 -0.87 12.59
C SER A 249 21.80 -0.58 12.79
N PHE A 250 22.38 0.45 12.18
CA PHE A 250 23.76 0.83 12.43
C PHE A 250 24.03 1.17 13.91
N VAL A 251 23.06 1.74 14.61
CA VAL A 251 23.19 2.03 16.05
C VAL A 251 23.49 0.76 16.83
N PHE A 252 22.74 -0.29 16.56
CA PHE A 252 22.90 -1.58 17.24
C PHE A 252 24.20 -2.28 16.84
N ILE A 253 24.54 -2.32 15.55
CA ILE A 253 25.76 -2.92 15.03
C ILE A 253 27.00 -2.26 15.64
N PHE A 254 27.05 -0.93 15.72
CA PHE A 254 28.20 -0.23 16.30
C PHE A 254 28.23 -0.29 17.83
N THR A 255 27.06 -0.35 18.48
CA THR A 255 26.99 -0.60 19.93
C THR A 255 27.63 -1.94 20.28
N GLU A 256 27.33 -2.98 19.52
CA GLU A 256 27.85 -4.33 19.75
C GLU A 256 29.37 -4.42 19.45
N ARG A 257 29.84 -3.78 18.37
CA ARG A 257 31.26 -3.89 17.93
C ARG A 257 32.21 -2.94 18.63
N ALA A 258 31.76 -1.71 18.92
CA ALA A 258 32.63 -0.63 19.39
C ALA A 258 32.21 -0.03 20.75
N GLY A 259 31.17 -0.61 21.36
CA GLY A 259 30.65 -0.23 22.65
C GLY A 259 29.55 0.85 22.60
N GLN A 260 28.82 0.94 23.72
CA GLN A 260 27.60 1.75 23.82
C GLN A 260 27.80 3.24 23.50
N ALA A 261 28.93 3.83 23.92
CA ALA A 261 29.21 5.24 23.65
C ALA A 261 29.36 5.52 22.14
N VAL A 262 30.04 4.63 21.41
CA VAL A 262 30.23 4.75 19.96
C VAL A 262 28.91 4.53 19.22
N GLY A 263 28.14 3.50 19.61
CA GLY A 263 26.81 3.24 19.04
C GLY A 263 25.85 4.41 19.23
N MET A 264 25.76 4.98 20.42
CA MET A 264 24.96 6.16 20.70
C MET A 264 25.46 7.41 19.93
N GLY A 265 26.77 7.60 19.82
CA GLY A 265 27.36 8.71 19.05
C GLY A 265 26.97 8.61 17.56
N ILE A 266 27.11 7.46 16.95
CA ILE A 266 26.69 7.19 15.57
C ILE A 266 25.18 7.35 15.43
N GLY A 267 24.40 6.85 16.38
CA GLY A 267 22.95 7.01 16.41
C GLY A 267 22.51 8.46 16.37
N LEU A 268 23.02 9.28 17.30
CA LEU A 268 22.63 10.67 17.44
C LEU A 268 23.13 11.56 16.27
N VAL A 269 24.35 11.31 15.78
CA VAL A 269 24.98 12.19 14.78
C VAL A 269 24.62 11.81 13.33
N PHE A 270 24.44 10.51 13.04
CA PHE A 270 24.24 10.02 11.68
C PHE A 270 22.90 9.31 11.50
N SER A 271 22.61 8.25 12.30
CA SER A 271 21.47 7.39 12.02
C SER A 271 20.13 8.11 12.21
N VAL A 272 19.94 8.82 13.32
CA VAL A 272 18.69 9.53 13.60
C VAL A 272 18.47 10.71 12.62
N PRO A 273 19.43 11.63 12.38
CA PRO A 273 19.23 12.68 11.39
C PRO A 273 18.95 12.17 9.97
N LEU A 274 19.66 11.11 9.56
CA LEU A 274 19.48 10.52 8.25
C LEU A 274 18.11 9.80 8.13
N ALA A 275 17.69 9.07 9.17
CA ALA A 275 16.36 8.46 9.22
C ALA A 275 15.26 9.53 9.16
N VAL A 276 15.39 10.65 9.88
CA VAL A 276 14.44 11.77 9.82
C VAL A 276 14.39 12.39 8.42
N ALA A 277 15.55 12.57 7.77
CA ALA A 277 15.60 13.09 6.41
C ALA A 277 14.90 12.16 5.40
N ILE A 278 15.13 10.85 5.52
CA ILE A 278 14.46 9.85 4.67
C ILE A 278 12.95 9.80 4.97
N SER A 279 12.54 9.86 6.24
CA SER A 279 11.11 9.94 6.58
C SER A 279 10.44 11.18 6.00
N GLY A 280 11.14 12.32 5.99
CA GLY A 280 10.66 13.54 5.32
C GLY A 280 10.49 13.36 3.81
N LEU A 281 11.43 12.68 3.16
CA LEU A 281 11.32 12.33 1.75
C LEU A 281 10.16 11.34 1.50
N GLU A 282 9.96 10.38 2.40
CA GLU A 282 8.88 9.40 2.29
C GLU A 282 7.49 10.05 2.34
N ILE A 283 7.29 11.14 3.11
CA ILE A 283 6.04 11.93 3.09
C ILE A 283 5.74 12.45 1.67
N ILE A 284 6.76 12.97 0.99
CA ILE A 284 6.62 13.45 -0.39
C ILE A 284 6.27 12.29 -1.33
N VAL A 285 6.95 11.17 -1.15
CA VAL A 285 6.70 9.95 -1.95
C VAL A 285 5.28 9.45 -1.78
N ILE A 286 4.71 9.45 -0.57
CA ILE A 286 3.32 9.05 -0.28
C ILE A 286 2.33 9.89 -1.10
N LEU A 287 2.48 11.21 -1.10
CA LEU A 287 1.62 12.12 -1.86
C LEU A 287 1.75 11.89 -3.37
N VAL A 288 2.99 11.86 -3.85
CA VAL A 288 3.29 11.66 -5.27
C VAL A 288 2.79 10.29 -5.74
N GLN A 289 2.91 9.26 -4.93
CA GLN A 289 2.49 7.91 -5.28
C GLN A 289 0.96 7.78 -5.43
N ALA A 290 0.19 8.36 -4.49
CA ALA A 290 -1.26 8.42 -4.60
C ALA A 290 -1.69 9.19 -5.86
N TYR A 291 -1.04 10.31 -6.14
CA TYR A 291 -1.29 11.12 -7.32
C TYR A 291 -0.96 10.37 -8.62
N VAL A 292 0.24 9.79 -8.72
CA VAL A 292 0.68 9.10 -9.95
C VAL A 292 -0.16 7.86 -10.24
N PHE A 293 -0.54 7.09 -9.21
CA PHE A 293 -1.42 5.94 -9.40
C PHE A 293 -2.78 6.37 -9.97
N THR A 294 -3.37 7.41 -9.40
CA THR A 294 -4.66 7.95 -9.84
C THR A 294 -4.58 8.57 -11.23
N LEU A 295 -3.53 9.35 -11.50
CA LEU A 295 -3.28 9.96 -12.82
C LEU A 295 -3.14 8.89 -13.91
N LEU A 296 -2.31 7.87 -13.69
CA LEU A 296 -2.11 6.81 -14.68
C LEU A 296 -3.40 6.00 -14.90
N THR A 297 -4.15 5.72 -13.82
CA THR A 297 -5.46 5.06 -13.95
C THR A 297 -6.43 5.93 -14.77
N ALA A 298 -6.48 7.24 -14.53
CA ALA A 298 -7.31 8.17 -15.30
C ALA A 298 -6.91 8.20 -16.78
N VAL A 299 -5.60 8.28 -17.07
CA VAL A 299 -5.08 8.26 -18.44
C VAL A 299 -5.41 6.95 -19.16
N PHE A 300 -5.28 5.81 -18.47
CA PHE A 300 -5.62 4.51 -19.07
C PHE A 300 -7.13 4.37 -19.35
N ILE A 301 -7.98 4.86 -18.43
CA ILE A 301 -9.41 4.97 -18.64
C ILE A 301 -9.69 5.87 -19.85
N GLY A 302 -9.03 7.03 -19.92
CA GLY A 302 -9.17 7.97 -21.04
C GLY A 302 -8.78 7.36 -22.38
N MET A 303 -7.67 6.63 -22.45
CA MET A 303 -7.25 5.90 -23.65
C MET A 303 -8.28 4.85 -24.08
N ALA A 304 -8.91 4.16 -23.12
CA ALA A 304 -9.95 3.18 -23.43
C ALA A 304 -11.26 3.84 -23.93
N ILE A 305 -11.56 5.05 -23.44
CA ILE A 305 -12.74 5.84 -23.88
C ILE A 305 -12.52 6.50 -25.25
N HIS A 306 -11.32 7.05 -25.49
CA HIS A 306 -10.99 7.79 -26.70
C HIS A 306 -10.18 6.96 -27.71
N ALA A 307 -10.32 5.63 -27.66
CA ALA A 307 -9.67 4.75 -28.64
C ALA A 307 -10.15 5.14 -30.06
N HIS A 308 -9.43 6.07 -30.66
CA HIS A 308 -9.59 6.46 -32.05
C HIS A 308 -8.75 5.53 -32.90
N HIS A 309 -9.44 4.75 -33.71
CA HIS A 309 -8.82 3.99 -34.79
C HIS A 309 -9.41 4.45 -36.13
#